data_e642e62a99edcf5dd223075206133f13
#
_entry.id   e642e62a99edcf5dd223075206133f13
#
_cell.length_a   1.000
_cell.length_b   1.000
_cell.length_c   1.000
_cell.angle_alpha   90.00
_cell.angle_beta   90.00
_cell.angle_gamma   90.00
#
_symmetry.space_group_name_H-M   'P 1'
#
loop_
_entity.id
_entity.type
_entity.pdbx_description
1 polymer ?
#
loop_
_entity_poly.entity_id
_entity_poly.type
_entity_poly.pdbx_seq_one_letter_code
_entity_poly.pdbx_strand_id
1 'polypeptide(L)'
;MRRPWGWCTERHGDSDHYEHLVLEVMQCGLSWELMLRKREIFRRCFAGFDCRKVAEFDDSDVERILSADGMIRSERKVRAVIGNSRVFLAIEEEFGSFDRYIRCFADNKVLVFPGEQPPESEASRRLSADLRRRGAKFLGPVVLHSHLESFGIVMAHEPGCRKFQEFMAALPQNAAFVRGTGPS
;
A
#
# COMPACT_ATOMS: atom_id res chain seq x y z
N MET A 1 2.82 -0.98 -18.17
CA MET A 1 3.07 0.41 -17.72
C MET A 1 4.17 0.37 -16.67
N ARG A 2 5.32 1.01 -16.86
CA ARG A 2 6.42 0.95 -15.88
C ARG A 2 6.04 1.79 -14.67
N ARG A 3 5.83 1.18 -13.52
CA ARG A 3 5.65 1.90 -12.27
C ARG A 3 7.02 2.34 -11.75
N PRO A 4 7.22 3.60 -11.35
CA PRO A 4 8.55 4.20 -11.11
C PRO A 4 9.21 3.86 -9.78
N TRP A 5 8.59 3.04 -8.96
CA TRP A 5 9.16 2.53 -7.72
C TRP A 5 9.84 1.19 -7.97
N GLY A 6 11.02 0.95 -7.40
CA GLY A 6 11.82 -0.27 -7.54
C GLY A 6 11.11 -1.52 -7.02
N TRP A 7 10.14 -2.01 -7.78
CA TRP A 7 9.24 -3.09 -7.42
C TRP A 7 9.97 -4.41 -7.19
N CYS A 8 9.63 -5.07 -6.10
CA CYS A 8 9.97 -6.46 -5.77
C CYS A 8 11.41 -6.79 -5.34
N THR A 9 12.33 -5.86 -5.15
CA THR A 9 13.73 -6.23 -4.89
C THR A 9 14.44 -5.49 -3.77
N GLU A 10 13.87 -4.41 -3.23
CA GLU A 10 14.48 -3.64 -2.15
C GLU A 10 13.75 -3.89 -0.83
N ARG A 11 14.51 -3.89 0.28
CA ARG A 11 13.92 -3.89 1.62
C ARG A 11 13.34 -2.50 1.87
N HIS A 12 12.04 -2.45 2.02
CA HIS A 12 11.31 -1.21 2.32
C HIS A 12 11.12 -1.10 3.84
N GLY A 13 11.33 0.11 4.35
CA GLY A 13 11.00 0.42 5.75
C GLY A 13 9.53 0.80 5.92
N ASP A 14 9.08 0.89 7.16
CA ASP A 14 7.69 1.27 7.47
C ASP A 14 7.34 2.67 6.97
N SER A 15 8.32 3.58 6.85
CA SER A 15 8.13 4.88 6.21
C SER A 15 7.70 4.80 4.74
N ASP A 16 8.25 3.84 3.98
CA ASP A 16 7.88 3.63 2.58
C ASP A 16 6.46 3.04 2.48
N HIS A 17 6.12 2.11 3.36
CA HIS A 17 4.76 1.58 3.47
C HIS A 17 3.76 2.70 3.78
N TYR A 18 4.08 3.56 4.74
CA TYR A 18 3.21 4.65 5.12
C TYR A 18 3.01 5.68 3.99
N GLU A 19 4.09 6.14 3.35
CA GLU A 19 4.00 7.03 2.19
C GLU A 19 3.11 6.43 1.10
N HIS A 20 3.33 5.16 0.75
CA HIS A 20 2.55 4.48 -0.28
C HIS A 20 1.06 4.39 0.10
N LEU A 21 0.74 4.07 1.36
CA LEU A 21 -0.65 4.04 1.83
C LEU A 21 -1.33 5.42 1.77
N VAL A 22 -0.61 6.50 2.10
CA VAL A 22 -1.13 7.87 1.93
C VAL A 22 -1.47 8.15 0.47
N LEU A 23 -0.58 7.79 -0.46
CA LEU A 23 -0.81 7.98 -1.89
C LEU A 23 -2.00 7.14 -2.39
N GLU A 24 -2.15 5.90 -1.93
CA GLU A 24 -3.28 5.02 -2.27
C GLU A 24 -4.62 5.59 -1.77
N VAL A 25 -4.68 6.09 -0.53
CA VAL A 25 -5.88 6.77 -0.01
C VAL A 25 -6.22 7.99 -0.84
N MET A 26 -5.24 8.81 -1.18
CA MET A 26 -5.44 10.02 -1.97
C MET A 26 -5.81 9.71 -3.42
N GLN A 27 -5.34 8.57 -3.95
CA GLN A 27 -5.67 8.12 -5.30
C GLN A 27 -7.15 7.80 -5.47
N CYS A 28 -7.79 7.07 -4.57
CA CYS A 28 -9.12 6.50 -4.75
C CYS A 28 -10.02 7.24 -5.77
N GLY A 29 -10.22 6.64 -6.96
CA GLY A 29 -10.97 7.23 -8.06
C GLY A 29 -10.19 8.19 -8.97
N LEU A 30 -8.86 8.29 -8.82
CA LEU A 30 -7.97 9.14 -9.62
C LEU A 30 -6.84 8.30 -10.23
N SER A 31 -6.09 8.86 -11.20
CA SER A 31 -4.97 8.17 -11.81
C SER A 31 -3.73 8.17 -10.92
N TRP A 32 -2.93 7.09 -10.98
CA TRP A 32 -1.65 6.99 -10.27
C TRP A 32 -0.64 8.04 -10.74
N GLU A 33 -0.64 8.37 -12.03
CA GLU A 33 0.21 9.43 -12.58
C GLU A 33 -0.06 10.78 -11.92
N LEU A 34 -1.33 11.09 -11.63
CA LEU A 34 -1.69 12.30 -10.90
C LEU A 34 -1.11 12.29 -9.48
N MET A 35 -1.09 11.13 -8.81
CA MET A 35 -0.50 11.00 -7.47
C MET A 35 0.99 11.29 -7.50
N LEU A 36 1.71 10.77 -8.48
CA LEU A 36 3.14 11.02 -8.63
C LEU A 36 3.44 12.50 -8.87
N ARG A 37 2.67 13.18 -9.73
CA ARG A 37 2.82 14.63 -9.94
C ARG A 37 2.53 15.46 -8.69
N LYS A 38 1.63 14.97 -7.82
CA LYS A 38 1.24 15.66 -6.57
C LYS A 38 2.02 15.18 -5.35
N ARG A 39 2.95 14.25 -5.50
CA ARG A 39 3.69 13.66 -4.38
C ARG A 39 4.35 14.70 -3.48
N GLU A 40 4.98 15.73 -4.05
CA GLU A 40 5.64 16.78 -3.27
C GLU A 40 4.63 17.67 -2.52
N ILE A 41 3.43 17.86 -3.06
CA ILE A 41 2.35 18.56 -2.36
C ILE A 41 1.90 17.74 -1.15
N PHE A 42 1.69 16.42 -1.35
CA PHE A 42 1.34 15.52 -0.24
C PHE A 42 2.46 15.46 0.81
N ARG A 43 3.72 15.38 0.39
CA ARG A 43 4.88 15.40 1.29
C ARG A 43 4.87 16.63 2.19
N ARG A 44 4.65 17.82 1.63
CA ARG A 44 4.56 19.07 2.42
C ARG A 44 3.35 19.08 3.34
N CYS A 45 2.19 18.65 2.85
CA CYS A 45 0.93 18.69 3.59
C CYS A 45 0.90 17.68 4.73
N PHE A 46 1.47 16.50 4.55
CA PHE A 46 1.50 15.40 5.51
C PHE A 46 2.87 15.26 6.20
N ALA A 47 3.47 16.38 6.61
CA ALA A 47 4.69 16.45 7.44
C ALA A 47 5.84 15.56 6.95
N GLY A 48 6.08 15.51 5.63
CA GLY A 48 7.13 14.67 5.05
C GLY A 48 6.83 13.17 5.06
N PHE A 49 5.57 12.79 5.24
CA PHE A 49 5.09 11.44 5.52
C PHE A 49 5.59 10.87 6.86
N ASP A 50 5.81 11.74 7.84
CA ASP A 50 6.05 11.34 9.22
C ASP A 50 4.73 10.89 9.86
N CYS A 51 4.55 9.57 9.98
CA CYS A 51 3.32 8.96 10.47
C CYS A 51 2.96 9.44 11.88
N ARG A 52 3.95 9.64 12.77
CA ARG A 52 3.74 10.09 14.14
C ARG A 52 3.17 11.50 14.18
N LYS A 53 3.75 12.42 13.39
CA LYS A 53 3.25 13.79 13.30
C LYS A 53 1.85 13.85 12.69
N VAL A 54 1.60 13.08 11.61
CA VAL A 54 0.28 13.08 10.97
C VAL A 54 -0.80 12.49 11.88
N ALA A 55 -0.47 11.54 12.75
CA ALA A 55 -1.42 10.98 13.72
C ALA A 55 -1.90 12.02 14.77
N GLU A 56 -1.12 13.08 14.99
CA GLU A 56 -1.43 14.17 15.93
C GLU A 56 -2.25 15.30 15.29
N PHE A 57 -2.42 15.28 13.97
CA PHE A 57 -3.14 16.34 13.24
C PHE A 57 -4.58 16.49 13.73
N ASP A 58 -5.03 17.75 13.82
CA ASP A 58 -6.36 18.16 14.25
C ASP A 58 -7.17 18.83 13.12
N ASP A 59 -8.28 19.46 13.47
CA ASP A 59 -9.16 20.14 12.50
C ASP A 59 -8.47 21.33 11.82
N SER A 60 -7.58 22.04 12.50
CA SER A 60 -6.82 23.14 11.92
C SER A 60 -5.85 22.67 10.85
N ASP A 61 -5.24 21.49 11.04
CA ASP A 61 -4.41 20.84 10.04
C ASP A 61 -5.22 20.40 8.82
N VAL A 62 -6.43 19.88 9.04
CA VAL A 62 -7.34 19.54 7.93
C VAL A 62 -7.65 20.78 7.09
N GLU A 63 -8.00 21.89 7.69
CA GLU A 63 -8.26 23.17 6.99
C GLU A 63 -7.01 23.66 6.24
N ARG A 64 -5.85 23.64 6.88
CA ARG A 64 -4.55 23.97 6.28
C ARG A 64 -4.27 23.12 5.05
N ILE A 65 -4.47 21.81 5.14
CA ILE A 65 -4.22 20.86 4.04
C ILE A 65 -5.19 21.11 2.89
N LEU A 66 -6.48 21.30 3.16
CA LEU A 66 -7.50 21.55 2.14
C LEU A 66 -7.32 22.88 1.44
N SER A 67 -6.71 23.88 2.11
CA SER A 67 -6.42 25.21 1.56
C SER A 67 -5.13 25.23 0.74
N ALA A 68 -4.26 24.20 0.85
CA ALA A 68 -2.97 24.19 0.17
C ALA A 68 -3.15 24.19 -1.36
N ASP A 69 -2.35 25.01 -2.04
CA ASP A 69 -2.38 25.09 -3.49
C ASP A 69 -2.02 23.75 -4.15
N GLY A 70 -2.80 23.37 -5.14
CA GLY A 70 -2.65 22.10 -5.86
C GLY A 70 -3.08 20.85 -5.08
N MET A 71 -3.57 20.97 -3.84
CA MET A 71 -4.06 19.83 -3.05
C MET A 71 -5.36 19.25 -3.61
N ILE A 72 -5.57 17.94 -3.42
CA ILE A 72 -6.86 17.29 -3.68
C ILE A 72 -7.81 17.62 -2.53
N ARG A 73 -8.82 18.44 -2.83
CA ARG A 73 -9.78 18.95 -1.84
C ARG A 73 -10.83 17.91 -1.48
N SER A 74 -10.42 16.89 -0.71
CA SER A 74 -11.31 15.87 -0.20
C SER A 74 -11.09 15.69 1.30
N GLU A 75 -11.92 16.36 2.10
CA GLU A 75 -11.86 16.29 3.56
C GLU A 75 -11.92 14.84 4.06
N ARG A 76 -12.79 14.01 3.46
CA ARG A 76 -12.92 12.59 3.80
C ARG A 76 -11.61 11.83 3.65
N LYS A 77 -10.83 12.11 2.60
CA LYS A 77 -9.52 11.48 2.37
C LYS A 77 -8.48 12.00 3.34
N VAL A 78 -8.43 13.30 3.59
CA VAL A 78 -7.49 13.91 4.54
C VAL A 78 -7.72 13.34 5.93
N ARG A 79 -8.96 13.33 6.41
CA ARG A 79 -9.32 12.71 7.71
C ARG A 79 -9.04 11.21 7.75
N ALA A 80 -9.19 10.52 6.62
CA ALA A 80 -8.84 9.10 6.55
C ALA A 80 -7.33 8.88 6.67
N VAL A 81 -6.48 9.70 6.05
CA VAL A 81 -5.03 9.63 6.21
C VAL A 81 -4.66 9.79 7.69
N ILE A 82 -5.22 10.81 8.38
CA ILE A 82 -4.95 11.06 9.81
C ILE A 82 -5.39 9.84 10.67
N GLY A 83 -6.59 9.32 10.43
CA GLY A 83 -7.09 8.15 11.16
C GLY A 83 -6.26 6.89 10.88
N ASN A 84 -5.86 6.67 9.62
CA ASN A 84 -5.02 5.55 9.23
C ASN A 84 -3.62 5.64 9.84
N SER A 85 -3.08 6.84 10.08
CA SER A 85 -1.79 7.02 10.78
C SER A 85 -1.83 6.45 12.19
N ARG A 86 -2.92 6.69 12.92
CA ARG A 86 -3.11 6.12 14.27
C ARG A 86 -3.20 4.59 14.24
N VAL A 87 -3.90 4.04 13.24
CA VAL A 87 -3.96 2.59 13.04
C VAL A 87 -2.58 2.02 12.69
N PHE A 88 -1.82 2.72 11.83
CA PHE A 88 -0.48 2.30 11.45
C PHE A 88 0.46 2.22 12.65
N LEU A 89 0.48 3.25 13.51
CA LEU A 89 1.30 3.26 14.74
C LEU A 89 0.91 2.16 15.72
N ALA A 90 -0.39 1.90 15.90
CA ALA A 90 -0.84 0.80 16.75
C ALA A 90 -0.38 -0.57 16.21
N ILE A 91 -0.33 -0.73 14.89
CA ILE A 91 0.19 -1.95 14.25
C ILE A 91 1.71 -2.06 14.44
N GLU A 92 2.47 -0.97 14.28
CA GLU A 92 3.92 -0.98 14.56
C GLU A 92 4.20 -1.39 16.00
N GLU A 93 3.42 -0.90 16.96
CA GLU A 93 3.56 -1.27 18.38
C GLU A 93 3.24 -2.74 18.63
N GLU A 94 2.15 -3.26 18.05
CA GLU A 94 1.68 -4.64 18.25
C GLU A 94 2.58 -5.68 17.55
N PHE A 95 3.04 -5.41 16.33
CA PHE A 95 3.76 -6.37 15.46
C PHE A 95 5.25 -6.09 15.33
N GLY A 96 5.74 -4.95 15.84
CA GLY A 96 7.11 -4.49 15.72
C GLY A 96 7.44 -3.81 14.39
N SER A 97 6.65 -4.01 13.34
CA SER A 97 6.69 -3.25 12.08
C SER A 97 5.44 -3.50 11.25
N PHE A 98 5.10 -2.55 10.36
CA PHE A 98 4.01 -2.70 9.42
C PHE A 98 4.32 -3.78 8.35
N ASP A 99 5.58 -3.89 7.90
CA ASP A 99 6.01 -4.95 6.98
C ASP A 99 5.74 -6.35 7.56
N ARG A 100 6.10 -6.58 8.83
CA ARG A 100 5.81 -7.87 9.49
C ARG A 100 4.33 -8.17 9.56
N TYR A 101 3.52 -7.15 9.91
CA TYR A 101 2.08 -7.30 9.99
C TYR A 101 1.46 -7.72 8.66
N ILE A 102 1.79 -7.04 7.54
CA ILE A 102 1.18 -7.37 6.26
C ILE A 102 1.62 -8.73 5.73
N ARG A 103 2.87 -9.15 6.02
CA ARG A 103 3.39 -10.47 5.62
C ARG A 103 2.67 -11.62 6.32
N CYS A 104 2.11 -11.42 7.51
CA CYS A 104 1.32 -12.46 8.20
C CYS A 104 0.10 -12.89 7.36
N PHE A 105 -0.48 -12.01 6.56
CA PHE A 105 -1.63 -12.34 5.70
C PHE A 105 -1.28 -13.17 4.47
N ALA A 106 0.00 -13.25 4.13
CA ALA A 106 0.55 -14.10 3.08
C ALA A 106 1.33 -15.31 3.66
N ASP A 107 1.15 -15.63 4.95
CA ASP A 107 1.90 -16.68 5.68
C ASP A 107 3.42 -16.52 5.55
N ASN A 108 3.92 -15.28 5.50
CA ASN A 108 5.32 -14.91 5.22
C ASN A 108 5.85 -15.45 3.88
N LYS A 109 4.97 -15.66 2.91
CA LYS A 109 5.31 -16.15 1.57
C LYS A 109 5.27 -15.03 0.54
N VAL A 110 5.98 -15.24 -0.56
CA VAL A 110 5.79 -14.46 -1.78
C VAL A 110 4.76 -15.17 -2.64
N LEU A 111 3.62 -14.53 -2.87
CA LEU A 111 2.51 -15.10 -3.63
C LEU A 111 2.78 -14.92 -5.14
N VAL A 112 2.78 -16.01 -5.88
CA VAL A 112 2.98 -16.03 -7.34
C VAL A 112 1.71 -16.51 -8.02
N PHE A 113 1.17 -15.68 -8.90
CA PHE A 113 0.02 -16.02 -9.72
C PHE A 113 0.52 -16.41 -11.11
N PRO A 114 0.42 -17.70 -11.53
CA PRO A 114 1.03 -18.19 -12.77
C PRO A 114 0.28 -17.80 -14.05
N GLY A 115 -0.80 -17.06 -13.94
CA GLY A 115 -1.64 -16.58 -15.05
C GLY A 115 -1.86 -15.09 -15.01
N GLU A 116 -3.06 -14.66 -15.41
CA GLU A 116 -3.47 -13.27 -15.29
C GLU A 116 -3.50 -12.83 -13.83
N GLN A 117 -2.94 -11.64 -13.56
CA GLN A 117 -2.91 -11.08 -12.22
C GLN A 117 -4.33 -10.71 -11.77
N PRO A 118 -4.82 -11.27 -10.65
CA PRO A 118 -6.13 -10.90 -10.14
C PRO A 118 -6.09 -9.47 -9.58
N PRO A 119 -7.22 -8.73 -9.63
CA PRO A 119 -7.29 -7.40 -9.03
C PRO A 119 -7.20 -7.42 -7.50
N GLU A 120 -7.44 -8.57 -6.88
CA GLU A 120 -7.34 -8.80 -5.44
C GLU A 120 -7.01 -10.27 -5.15
N SER A 121 -6.53 -10.55 -3.95
CA SER A 121 -6.18 -11.89 -3.48
C SER A 121 -6.84 -12.19 -2.13
N GLU A 122 -6.80 -13.45 -1.70
CA GLU A 122 -7.25 -13.82 -0.35
C GLU A 122 -6.47 -13.05 0.73
N ALA A 123 -5.15 -12.90 0.55
CA ALA A 123 -4.30 -12.11 1.45
C ALA A 123 -4.79 -10.66 1.54
N SER A 124 -5.05 -10.01 0.40
CA SER A 124 -5.51 -8.61 0.39
C SER A 124 -6.93 -8.44 0.96
N ARG A 125 -7.83 -9.42 0.76
CA ARG A 125 -9.17 -9.42 1.38
C ARG A 125 -9.10 -9.52 2.90
N ARG A 126 -8.31 -10.46 3.41
CA ARG A 126 -8.09 -10.64 4.86
C ARG A 126 -7.43 -9.42 5.48
N LEU A 127 -6.40 -8.87 4.86
CA LEU A 127 -5.73 -7.65 5.29
C LEU A 127 -6.69 -6.45 5.32
N SER A 128 -7.51 -6.28 4.28
CA SER A 128 -8.54 -5.23 4.24
C SER A 128 -9.56 -5.36 5.35
N ALA A 129 -10.02 -6.58 5.62
CA ALA A 129 -10.98 -6.84 6.70
C ALA A 129 -10.39 -6.50 8.07
N ASP A 130 -9.12 -6.86 8.34
CA ASP A 130 -8.46 -6.55 9.60
C ASP A 130 -8.20 -5.06 9.77
N LEU A 131 -7.65 -4.39 8.75
CA LEU A 131 -7.44 -2.94 8.77
C LEU A 131 -8.75 -2.17 8.98
N ARG A 132 -9.85 -2.60 8.35
CA ARG A 132 -11.18 -2.01 8.56
C ARG A 132 -11.65 -2.19 10.00
N ARG A 133 -11.45 -3.37 10.59
CA ARG A 133 -11.79 -3.64 12.00
C ARG A 133 -11.00 -2.74 12.96
N ARG A 134 -9.75 -2.41 12.60
CA ARG A 134 -8.90 -1.46 13.34
C ARG A 134 -9.27 0.00 13.11
N GLY A 135 -10.22 0.28 12.21
CA GLY A 135 -10.73 1.62 11.93
C GLY A 135 -10.12 2.30 10.69
N ALA A 136 -9.26 1.64 9.94
CA ALA A 136 -8.71 2.18 8.69
C ALA A 136 -9.79 2.38 7.62
N LYS A 137 -9.59 3.41 6.79
CA LYS A 137 -10.52 3.81 5.72
C LYS A 137 -9.81 3.91 4.37
N PHE A 138 -10.56 3.70 3.28
CA PHE A 138 -10.09 3.75 1.89
C PHE A 138 -9.01 2.71 1.54
N LEU A 139 -8.86 1.66 2.34
CA LEU A 139 -7.93 0.55 2.12
C LEU A 139 -8.72 -0.73 1.80
N GLY A 140 -9.35 -0.74 0.61
CA GLY A 140 -10.07 -1.90 0.08
C GLY A 140 -9.14 -3.00 -0.44
N PRO A 141 -9.67 -4.23 -0.72
CA PRO A 141 -8.85 -5.37 -1.15
C PRO A 141 -8.02 -5.10 -2.40
N VAL A 142 -8.57 -4.39 -3.39
CA VAL A 142 -7.88 -4.04 -4.64
C VAL A 142 -6.69 -3.10 -4.35
N VAL A 143 -6.91 -2.07 -3.53
CA VAL A 143 -5.87 -1.13 -3.09
C VAL A 143 -4.75 -1.85 -2.36
N LEU A 144 -5.12 -2.74 -1.44
CA LEU A 144 -4.14 -3.50 -0.67
C LEU A 144 -3.44 -4.57 -1.48
N HIS A 145 -4.09 -5.13 -2.51
CA HIS A 145 -3.40 -6.02 -3.45
C HIS A 145 -2.28 -5.28 -4.19
N SER A 146 -2.57 -4.08 -4.73
CA SER A 146 -1.57 -3.19 -5.32
C SER A 146 -0.43 -2.84 -4.33
N HIS A 147 -0.77 -2.64 -3.06
CA HIS A 147 0.23 -2.42 -2.01
C HIS A 147 1.12 -3.65 -1.81
N LEU A 148 0.53 -4.86 -1.69
CA LEU A 148 1.29 -6.11 -1.56
C LEU A 148 2.20 -6.38 -2.77
N GLU A 149 1.75 -6.04 -3.98
CA GLU A 149 2.56 -6.06 -5.19
C GLU A 149 3.74 -5.09 -5.10
N SER A 150 3.49 -3.86 -4.66
CA SER A 150 4.51 -2.81 -4.55
C SER A 150 5.63 -3.17 -3.58
N PHE A 151 5.35 -3.99 -2.58
CA PHE A 151 6.30 -4.40 -1.55
C PHE A 151 6.77 -5.86 -1.68
N GLY A 152 6.56 -6.46 -2.85
CA GLY A 152 7.11 -7.78 -3.20
C GLY A 152 6.52 -8.95 -2.39
N ILE A 153 5.35 -8.78 -1.79
CA ILE A 153 4.60 -9.86 -1.15
C ILE A 153 3.77 -10.61 -2.21
N VAL A 154 3.35 -9.90 -3.25
CA VAL A 154 2.78 -10.48 -4.46
C VAL A 154 3.72 -10.24 -5.62
N MET A 155 4.05 -11.28 -6.40
CA MET A 155 4.83 -11.15 -7.62
C MET A 155 3.98 -10.52 -8.72
N ALA A 156 4.27 -9.26 -9.04
CA ALA A 156 3.48 -8.44 -9.97
C ALA A 156 3.96 -8.49 -11.43
N HIS A 157 5.01 -9.25 -11.72
CA HIS A 157 5.58 -9.32 -13.07
C HIS A 157 4.98 -10.46 -13.87
N GLU A 158 4.64 -10.19 -15.13
CA GLU A 158 4.18 -11.19 -16.08
C GLU A 158 5.29 -12.19 -16.46
N PRO A 159 4.96 -13.44 -16.83
CA PRO A 159 5.95 -14.48 -17.18
C PRO A 159 6.94 -14.09 -18.28
N GLY A 160 6.55 -13.23 -19.22
CA GLY A 160 7.41 -12.70 -20.27
C GLY A 160 8.37 -11.58 -19.84
N CYS A 161 8.27 -11.09 -18.61
CA CYS A 161 9.11 -10.01 -18.11
C CYS A 161 10.45 -10.54 -17.59
N ARG A 162 11.56 -9.84 -17.90
CA ARG A 162 12.90 -10.20 -17.42
C ARG A 162 12.95 -10.35 -15.88
N LYS A 163 12.31 -9.47 -15.15
CA LYS A 163 12.25 -9.54 -13.68
C LYS A 163 11.52 -10.78 -13.17
N PHE A 164 10.49 -11.26 -13.87
CA PHE A 164 9.85 -12.52 -13.53
C PHE A 164 10.80 -13.70 -13.74
N GLN A 165 11.53 -13.71 -14.86
CA GLN A 165 12.52 -14.74 -15.16
C GLN A 165 13.67 -14.75 -14.13
N GLU A 166 14.18 -13.57 -13.76
CA GLU A 166 15.19 -13.41 -12.70
C GLU A 166 14.67 -13.93 -11.36
N PHE A 167 13.42 -13.60 -11.00
CA PHE A 167 12.78 -14.11 -9.78
C PHE A 167 12.63 -15.63 -9.82
N MET A 168 12.17 -16.20 -10.93
CA MET A 168 12.01 -17.64 -11.10
C MET A 168 13.33 -18.40 -11.06
N ALA A 169 14.41 -17.80 -11.60
CA ALA A 169 15.76 -18.37 -11.54
C ALA A 169 16.34 -18.38 -10.11
N ALA A 170 15.99 -17.39 -9.31
CA ALA A 170 16.41 -17.23 -7.92
C ALA A 170 15.28 -17.60 -6.93
N LEU A 171 14.33 -18.45 -7.34
CA LEU A 171 13.07 -18.72 -6.64
C LEU A 171 13.26 -18.80 -5.12
N PRO A 172 12.73 -17.86 -4.35
CA PRO A 172 12.90 -17.87 -2.90
C PRO A 172 12.19 -19.10 -2.28
N GLN A 173 12.78 -19.66 -1.23
CA GLN A 173 12.22 -20.84 -0.56
C GLN A 173 10.81 -20.63 -0.02
N ASN A 174 10.42 -19.38 0.22
CA ASN A 174 9.07 -18.99 0.67
C ASN A 174 8.13 -18.59 -0.47
N ALA A 175 8.45 -18.85 -1.73
CA ALA A 175 7.52 -18.62 -2.83
C ALA A 175 6.34 -19.60 -2.76
N ALA A 176 5.12 -19.09 -2.93
CA ALA A 176 3.89 -19.88 -2.96
C ALA A 176 3.12 -19.60 -4.25
N PHE A 177 2.94 -20.63 -5.06
CA PHE A 177 2.12 -20.56 -6.26
C PHE A 177 0.64 -20.64 -5.89
N VAL A 178 -0.09 -19.56 -6.17
CA VAL A 178 -1.52 -19.47 -5.92
C VAL A 178 -2.26 -19.91 -7.18
N ARG A 179 -3.07 -20.96 -7.08
CA ARG A 179 -3.94 -21.37 -8.20
C ARG A 179 -4.95 -20.26 -8.45
N GLY A 180 -5.03 -19.77 -9.67
CA GLY A 180 -6.04 -18.79 -10.07
C GLY A 180 -7.41 -19.37 -9.78
N THR A 181 -8.25 -18.63 -9.06
CA THR A 181 -9.68 -18.88 -9.00
C THR A 181 -10.24 -18.42 -10.34
N GLY A 182 -10.18 -19.29 -11.36
CA GLY A 182 -10.93 -19.10 -12.60
C GLY A 182 -12.42 -19.00 -12.24
N PRO A 183 -13.20 -18.21 -12.98
CA PRO A 183 -14.65 -18.24 -12.84
C PRO A 183 -15.15 -19.67 -13.12
N SER A 184 -15.94 -20.20 -12.20
CA SER A 184 -16.70 -21.44 -12.38
C SER A 184 -17.76 -21.28 -13.46
#